data_dea244144fcfe5f3a3f1f7a16b2558a6
#
_entry.id   dea244144fcfe5f3a3f1f7a16b2558a6
#
_cell.length_a   1.000
_cell.length_b   1.000
_cell.length_c   1.000
_cell.angle_alpha   90.00
_cell.angle_beta   90.00
_cell.angle_gamma   90.00
#
_symmetry.space_group_name_H-M   'P 1'
#
loop_
_entity.id
_entity.type
_entity.pdbx_description
1 polymer ?
#
loop_
_entity_poly.entity_id
_entity_poly.type
_entity_poly.pdbx_seq_one_letter_code
_entity_poly.pdbx_strand_id
1 'polypeptide(L)'
;MRELCAFETVALGYSKFCELFTEKEWEAFDYSYGVAWGSPVGRGEGIGYVQELVSRLTQTPIETHNSSTNATLHNAVTFPLGHSLYVDATHEVVVLNVLTALNLSSFAAMGPLPTDHIPEQRTFRTAELAPFATNVQFQRK
;
A
#
# COMPACT_ATOMS: atom_id res chain seq x y z
N MET A 1 -10.97 -3.07 19.43
CA MET A 1 -11.51 -4.45 19.37
C MET A 1 -11.07 -5.21 18.12
N ARG A 2 -11.14 -4.63 16.92
CA ARG A 2 -10.66 -5.28 15.67
C ARG A 2 -9.16 -5.59 15.70
N GLU A 3 -8.37 -4.70 16.21
CA GLU A 3 -6.92 -4.90 16.41
C GLU A 3 -6.63 -6.02 17.40
N LEU A 4 -7.45 -6.15 18.46
CA LEU A 4 -7.34 -7.24 19.41
C LEU A 4 -7.65 -8.60 18.76
N CYS A 5 -8.62 -8.66 17.84
CA CYS A 5 -8.89 -9.86 17.04
C CYS A 5 -7.62 -10.33 16.31
N ALA A 6 -6.99 -9.44 15.54
CA ALA A 6 -5.79 -9.77 14.78
C ALA A 6 -4.62 -10.13 15.71
N PHE A 7 -4.38 -9.31 16.74
CA PHE A 7 -3.28 -9.51 17.68
C PHE A 7 -3.36 -10.83 18.44
N GLU A 8 -4.54 -11.14 19.01
CA GLU A 8 -4.72 -12.40 19.74
C GLU A 8 -4.68 -13.62 18.82
N THR A 9 -5.22 -13.51 17.59
CA THR A 9 -5.14 -14.60 16.61
C THR A 9 -3.70 -14.94 16.28
N VAL A 10 -2.84 -13.94 16.10
CA VAL A 10 -1.41 -14.15 15.84
C VAL A 10 -0.70 -14.72 17.07
N ALA A 11 -1.00 -14.22 18.26
CA ALA A 11 -0.31 -14.60 19.49
C ALA A 11 -0.81 -15.95 20.07
N LEU A 12 -2.10 -16.24 19.94
CA LEU A 12 -2.77 -17.36 20.63
C LEU A 12 -3.38 -18.39 19.66
N GLY A 13 -3.39 -18.12 18.36
CA GLY A 13 -4.00 -18.94 17.33
C GLY A 13 -5.53 -18.73 17.18
N TYR A 14 -6.17 -18.00 18.07
CA TYR A 14 -7.57 -17.61 17.97
C TYR A 14 -7.85 -16.35 18.80
N SER A 15 -8.97 -15.69 18.54
CA SER A 15 -9.48 -14.61 19.39
C SER A 15 -11.00 -14.58 19.41
N LYS A 16 -11.57 -14.48 20.62
CA LYS A 16 -13.01 -14.24 20.79
C LYS A 16 -13.47 -12.87 20.32
N PHE A 17 -12.56 -11.91 20.21
CA PHE A 17 -12.87 -10.60 19.63
C PHE A 17 -13.21 -10.68 18.14
N CYS A 18 -12.76 -11.72 17.44
CA CYS A 18 -13.12 -11.96 16.04
C CYS A 18 -14.59 -12.35 15.88
N GLU A 19 -15.15 -13.05 16.87
CA GLU A 19 -16.55 -13.52 16.87
C GLU A 19 -17.55 -12.38 17.14
N LEU A 20 -17.09 -11.21 17.56
CA LEU A 20 -17.94 -10.04 17.80
C LEU A 20 -18.43 -9.37 16.52
N PHE A 21 -17.89 -9.76 15.37
CA PHE A 21 -18.20 -9.16 14.08
C PHE A 21 -18.67 -10.23 13.10
N THR A 22 -19.69 -9.91 12.33
CA THR A 22 -20.16 -10.72 11.22
C THR A 22 -19.23 -10.63 10.02
N GLU A 23 -19.30 -11.57 9.08
CA GLU A 23 -18.55 -11.50 7.81
C GLU A 23 -18.80 -10.19 7.05
N LYS A 24 -20.05 -9.71 7.04
CA LYS A 24 -20.40 -8.44 6.38
C LYS A 24 -19.72 -7.23 7.02
N GLU A 25 -19.53 -7.25 8.34
CA GLU A 25 -18.83 -6.17 9.03
C GLU A 25 -17.32 -6.23 8.76
N TRP A 26 -16.74 -7.43 8.64
CA TRP A 26 -15.36 -7.60 8.22
C TRP A 26 -15.15 -7.16 6.76
N GLU A 27 -16.07 -7.52 5.87
CA GLU A 27 -16.04 -7.06 4.48
C GLU A 27 -16.15 -5.53 4.37
N ALA A 28 -17.05 -4.92 5.14
CA ALA A 28 -17.19 -3.47 5.19
C ALA A 28 -15.93 -2.78 5.73
N PHE A 29 -15.25 -3.41 6.67
CA PHE A 29 -13.97 -2.90 7.17
C PHE A 29 -12.87 -2.94 6.10
N ASP A 30 -12.68 -4.08 5.43
CA ASP A 30 -11.75 -4.21 4.29
C ASP A 30 -12.05 -3.17 3.21
N TYR A 31 -13.35 -3.01 2.89
CA TYR A 31 -13.77 -2.05 1.90
C TYR A 31 -13.49 -0.60 2.29
N SER A 32 -13.68 -0.25 3.56
CA SER A 32 -13.39 1.11 4.05
C SER A 32 -11.90 1.47 3.89
N TYR A 33 -11.01 0.51 4.10
CA TYR A 33 -9.58 0.64 3.81
C TYR A 33 -9.32 0.82 2.32
N GLY A 34 -9.96 0.01 1.48
CA GLY A 34 -9.86 0.12 0.02
C GLY A 34 -10.28 1.50 -0.49
N VAL A 35 -11.39 2.02 0.00
CA VAL A 35 -11.87 3.38 -0.34
C VAL A 35 -10.89 4.45 0.11
N ALA A 36 -10.34 4.35 1.30
CA ALA A 36 -9.39 5.33 1.82
C ALA A 36 -8.08 5.33 1.01
N TRP A 37 -7.46 4.18 0.84
CA TRP A 37 -6.12 4.08 0.26
C TRP A 37 -6.09 3.85 -1.25
N GLY A 38 -7.19 3.38 -1.85
CA GLY A 38 -7.40 3.34 -3.29
C GLY A 38 -7.86 4.68 -3.89
N SER A 39 -7.93 5.73 -3.10
CA SER A 39 -8.36 7.08 -3.47
C SER A 39 -7.22 7.97 -3.97
N PRO A 40 -7.50 9.19 -4.45
CA PRO A 40 -6.48 10.19 -4.74
C PRO A 40 -5.54 10.52 -3.58
N VAL A 41 -5.99 10.34 -2.31
CA VAL A 41 -5.14 10.51 -1.12
C VAL A 41 -4.03 9.46 -1.11
N GLY A 42 -4.37 8.19 -1.27
CA GLY A 42 -3.38 7.11 -1.35
C GLY A 42 -2.38 7.32 -2.49
N ARG A 43 -2.87 7.78 -3.65
CA ARG A 43 -1.98 8.17 -4.76
C ARG A 43 -1.03 9.30 -4.37
N GLY A 44 -1.54 10.34 -3.69
CA GLY A 44 -0.73 11.48 -3.23
C GLY A 44 0.36 11.05 -2.25
N GLU A 45 0.05 10.13 -1.34
CA GLU A 45 1.02 9.59 -0.38
C GLU A 45 2.04 8.65 -1.01
N GLY A 46 1.62 7.83 -2.00
CA GLY A 46 2.50 6.84 -2.63
C GLY A 46 3.43 7.41 -3.71
N ILE A 47 3.10 8.56 -4.32
CA ILE A 47 3.82 9.07 -5.49
C ILE A 47 5.28 9.42 -5.19
N GLY A 48 5.59 9.85 -3.98
CA GLY A 48 6.97 10.12 -3.56
C GLY A 48 7.84 8.87 -3.63
N TYR A 49 7.34 7.76 -3.10
CA TYR A 49 8.05 6.49 -3.18
C TYR A 49 8.20 5.99 -4.63
N VAL A 50 7.18 6.14 -5.46
CA VAL A 50 7.27 5.77 -6.90
C VAL A 50 8.35 6.58 -7.60
N GLN A 51 8.52 7.85 -7.28
CA GLN A 51 9.58 8.68 -7.80
C GLN A 51 10.98 8.15 -7.38
N GLU A 52 11.15 7.80 -6.10
CA GLU A 52 12.38 7.18 -5.60
C GLU A 52 12.65 5.82 -6.24
N LEU A 53 11.62 5.00 -6.39
CA LEU A 53 11.71 3.69 -7.04
C LEU A 53 12.22 3.83 -8.50
N VAL A 54 11.63 4.75 -9.28
CA VAL A 54 12.06 5.02 -10.65
C VAL A 54 13.51 5.47 -10.67
N SER A 55 13.90 6.37 -9.77
CA SER A 55 15.28 6.84 -9.64
C SER A 55 16.26 5.69 -9.38
N ARG A 56 15.94 4.78 -8.46
CA ARG A 56 16.77 3.60 -8.17
C ARG A 56 16.85 2.63 -9.35
N LEU A 57 15.70 2.36 -10.00
CA LEU A 57 15.65 1.46 -11.17
C LEU A 57 16.40 2.00 -12.39
N THR A 58 16.33 3.31 -12.61
CA THR A 58 17.01 3.97 -13.74
C THR A 58 18.43 4.41 -13.40
N GLN A 59 18.81 4.39 -12.12
CA GLN A 59 20.06 4.95 -11.60
C GLN A 59 20.23 6.44 -11.94
N THR A 60 19.13 7.17 -12.01
CA THR A 60 19.08 8.59 -12.35
C THR A 60 18.66 9.42 -11.16
N PRO A 61 19.42 10.43 -10.74
CA PRO A 61 19.03 11.31 -9.63
C PRO A 61 17.68 11.99 -9.87
N ILE A 62 16.96 12.27 -8.78
CA ILE A 62 15.71 13.03 -8.83
C ILE A 62 16.06 14.51 -8.97
N GLU A 63 15.72 15.12 -10.10
CA GLU A 63 15.94 16.54 -10.35
C GLU A 63 14.81 17.43 -9.85
N THR A 64 13.56 16.92 -9.95
CA THR A 64 12.36 17.65 -9.53
C THR A 64 11.61 16.82 -8.48
N HIS A 65 11.46 17.37 -7.30
CA HIS A 65 10.81 16.72 -6.17
C HIS A 65 9.35 17.16 -6.08
N ASN A 66 8.48 16.21 -5.74
CA ASN A 66 7.11 16.54 -5.37
C ASN A 66 7.05 17.09 -3.91
N SER A 67 5.93 17.68 -3.52
CA SER A 67 5.77 18.31 -2.21
C SER A 67 5.80 17.32 -1.02
N SER A 68 5.67 16.02 -1.26
CA SER A 68 5.66 15.01 -0.20
C SER A 68 7.03 14.44 0.11
N THR A 69 8.06 14.76 -0.68
CA THR A 69 9.42 14.22 -0.54
C THR A 69 10.38 15.24 0.07
N ASN A 70 11.19 14.78 1.02
CA ASN A 70 12.26 15.63 1.57
C ASN A 70 13.50 15.60 0.66
N ALA A 71 13.63 16.61 -0.20
CA ALA A 71 14.73 16.73 -1.16
C ALA A 71 16.13 16.70 -0.53
N THR A 72 16.28 17.08 0.74
CA THR A 72 17.60 17.09 1.40
C THR A 72 18.16 15.68 1.62
N LEU A 73 17.30 14.66 1.60
CA LEU A 73 17.70 13.26 1.73
C LEU A 73 18.12 12.62 0.41
N HIS A 74 17.87 13.25 -0.74
CA HIS A 74 18.25 12.74 -2.06
C HIS A 74 19.68 13.12 -2.44
N ASN A 75 20.63 12.52 -1.74
CA ASN A 75 22.06 12.71 -1.97
C ASN A 75 22.79 11.37 -1.93
N ALA A 76 24.04 11.33 -2.37
CA ALA A 76 24.82 10.09 -2.51
C ALA A 76 25.03 9.30 -1.20
N VAL A 77 24.84 9.92 -0.03
CA VAL A 77 25.00 9.29 1.27
C VAL A 77 23.72 8.65 1.76
N THR A 78 22.61 9.39 1.71
CA THR A 78 21.30 8.97 2.23
C THR A 78 20.41 8.31 1.18
N PHE A 79 20.67 8.55 -0.10
CA PHE A 79 19.95 7.95 -1.22
C PHE A 79 20.92 7.50 -2.35
N PRO A 80 21.81 6.52 -2.07
CA PRO A 80 22.76 6.02 -3.06
C PRO A 80 22.04 5.26 -4.18
N LEU A 81 22.44 5.47 -5.43
CA LEU A 81 21.83 4.83 -6.61
C LEU A 81 22.64 3.63 -7.15
N GLY A 82 23.83 3.37 -6.60
CA GLY A 82 24.75 2.35 -7.12
C GLY A 82 24.61 0.97 -6.48
N HIS A 83 23.62 0.72 -5.64
CA HIS A 83 23.43 -0.59 -5.03
C HIS A 83 22.68 -1.56 -5.95
N SER A 84 23.02 -2.85 -5.82
CA SER A 84 22.34 -3.94 -6.53
C SER A 84 21.05 -4.40 -5.84
N LEU A 85 20.86 -4.03 -4.57
CA LEU A 85 19.71 -4.39 -3.76
C LEU A 85 19.31 -3.20 -2.89
N TYR A 86 18.02 -2.90 -2.84
CA TYR A 86 17.39 -1.97 -1.91
C TYR A 86 16.29 -2.70 -1.17
N VAL A 87 16.17 -2.48 0.12
CA VAL A 87 15.14 -3.08 0.98
C VAL A 87 14.51 -1.98 1.82
N ASP A 88 13.22 -1.78 1.64
CA ASP A 88 12.44 -0.81 2.40
C ASP A 88 11.41 -1.56 3.26
N ALA A 89 11.44 -1.35 4.57
CA ALA A 89 10.44 -1.89 5.48
C ALA A 89 9.35 -0.85 5.76
N THR A 90 8.10 -1.27 5.65
CA THR A 90 6.97 -0.34 5.77
C THR A 90 5.70 -1.04 6.30
N HIS A 91 4.58 -0.31 6.35
CA HIS A 91 3.27 -0.81 6.73
C HIS A 91 2.43 -1.13 5.49
N GLU A 92 1.39 -1.95 5.67
CA GLU A 92 0.47 -2.35 4.59
C GLU A 92 -0.19 -1.14 3.90
N VAL A 93 -0.52 -0.10 4.64
CA VAL A 93 -1.11 1.13 4.08
C VAL A 93 -0.18 1.80 3.07
N VAL A 94 1.12 1.79 3.32
CA VAL A 94 2.11 2.37 2.40
C VAL A 94 2.22 1.51 1.14
N VAL A 95 2.15 0.19 1.26
CA VAL A 95 2.09 -0.72 0.10
C VAL A 95 0.87 -0.39 -0.77
N LEU A 96 -0.32 -0.23 -0.16
CA LEU A 96 -1.55 0.14 -0.88
C LEU A 96 -1.42 1.49 -1.58
N ASN A 97 -0.81 2.48 -0.91
CA ASN A 97 -0.55 3.81 -1.47
C ASN A 97 0.39 3.74 -2.69
N VAL A 98 1.45 2.95 -2.61
CA VAL A 98 2.38 2.73 -3.72
C VAL A 98 1.69 2.05 -4.91
N LEU A 99 0.90 0.99 -4.66
CA LEU A 99 0.13 0.30 -5.70
C LEU A 99 -0.86 1.26 -6.37
N THR A 100 -1.53 2.11 -5.59
CA THR A 100 -2.44 3.13 -6.10
C THR A 100 -1.71 4.18 -6.93
N ALA A 101 -0.52 4.62 -6.49
CA ALA A 101 0.30 5.59 -7.21
C ALA A 101 0.85 5.03 -8.53
N LEU A 102 1.15 3.74 -8.59
CA LEU A 102 1.54 3.04 -9.82
C LEU A 102 0.41 2.97 -10.86
N ASN A 103 -0.83 3.18 -10.43
CA ASN A 103 -2.03 3.24 -11.29
C ASN A 103 -2.15 2.02 -12.23
N LEU A 104 -1.94 0.82 -11.70
CA LEU A 104 -2.03 -0.41 -12.48
C LEU A 104 -3.49 -0.69 -12.86
N SER A 105 -3.76 -0.75 -14.16
CA SER A 105 -5.14 -0.87 -14.69
C SER A 105 -5.90 -2.10 -14.20
N SER A 106 -5.19 -3.19 -13.90
CA SER A 106 -5.78 -4.42 -13.34
C SER A 106 -6.44 -4.20 -11.97
N PHE A 107 -5.96 -3.25 -11.17
CA PHE A 107 -6.54 -2.93 -9.87
C PHE A 107 -7.65 -1.89 -9.95
N ALA A 108 -7.76 -1.19 -11.06
CA ALA A 108 -8.76 -0.14 -11.30
C ALA A 108 -9.77 -0.54 -12.38
N ALA A 109 -9.90 -1.82 -12.71
CA ALA A 109 -10.74 -2.30 -13.81
C ALA A 109 -12.21 -1.90 -13.69
N MET A 110 -12.72 -1.72 -12.47
CA MET A 110 -14.08 -1.30 -12.17
C MET A 110 -14.24 0.22 -11.99
N GLY A 111 -13.18 0.99 -12.20
CA GLY A 111 -13.16 2.42 -11.90
C GLY A 111 -12.96 2.73 -10.42
N PRO A 112 -13.20 4.00 -10.01
CA PRO A 112 -13.11 4.40 -8.62
C PRO A 112 -14.07 3.61 -7.73
N LEU A 113 -13.62 3.25 -6.52
CA LEU A 113 -14.47 2.57 -5.55
C LEU A 113 -15.60 3.50 -5.09
N PRO A 114 -16.87 3.10 -5.21
CA PRO A 114 -18.01 3.90 -4.74
C PRO A 114 -17.98 4.04 -3.21
N THR A 115 -18.58 5.13 -2.71
CA THR A 115 -18.61 5.42 -1.27
C THR A 115 -19.98 5.12 -0.63
N ASP A 116 -20.96 4.75 -1.42
CA ASP A 116 -22.36 4.55 -1.04
C ASP A 116 -22.77 3.06 -0.99
N HIS A 117 -21.99 2.18 -1.58
CA HIS A 117 -22.23 0.73 -1.55
C HIS A 117 -20.93 -0.05 -1.75
N ILE A 118 -20.93 -1.33 -1.39
CA ILE A 118 -19.83 -2.27 -1.66
C ILE A 118 -20.16 -3.01 -2.96
N PRO A 119 -19.35 -2.87 -4.04
CA PRO A 119 -19.57 -3.63 -5.26
C PRO A 119 -19.37 -5.12 -5.04
N GLU A 120 -20.22 -5.95 -5.60
CA GLU A 120 -20.07 -7.42 -5.55
C GLU A 120 -18.76 -7.87 -6.23
N GLN A 121 -18.40 -7.20 -7.32
CA GLN A 121 -17.14 -7.45 -8.03
C GLN A 121 -16.23 -6.23 -7.89
N ARG A 122 -15.06 -6.45 -7.31
CA ARG A 122 -14.02 -5.44 -7.18
C ARG A 122 -12.64 -6.06 -7.29
N THR A 123 -11.73 -5.35 -7.90
CA THR A 123 -10.33 -5.78 -8.10
C THR A 123 -9.39 -5.21 -7.04
N PHE A 124 -9.79 -4.15 -6.34
CA PHE A 124 -9.03 -3.58 -5.23
C PHE A 124 -9.58 -4.12 -3.90
N ARG A 125 -8.98 -5.21 -3.44
CA ARG A 125 -9.28 -5.85 -2.14
C ARG A 125 -8.05 -5.77 -1.26
N THR A 126 -8.12 -5.06 -0.14
CA THR A 126 -6.95 -4.80 0.70
C THR A 126 -6.39 -6.07 1.33
N ALA A 127 -7.24 -6.99 1.73
CA ALA A 127 -6.84 -8.29 2.26
C ALA A 127 -6.08 -9.17 1.25
N GLU A 128 -6.32 -9.00 -0.05
CA GLU A 128 -5.62 -9.72 -1.12
C GLU A 128 -4.35 -8.99 -1.58
N LEU A 129 -4.36 -7.65 -1.58
CA LEU A 129 -3.26 -6.82 -2.06
C LEU A 129 -2.15 -6.65 -1.02
N ALA A 130 -2.52 -6.55 0.26
CA ALA A 130 -1.60 -6.31 1.35
C ALA A 130 -1.87 -7.23 2.56
N PRO A 131 -1.85 -8.58 2.39
CA PRO A 131 -1.95 -9.49 3.51
C PRO A 131 -0.76 -9.32 4.45
N PHE A 132 -0.87 -9.89 5.66
CA PHE A 132 0.23 -9.87 6.63
C PHE A 132 1.53 -10.42 6.00
N ALA A 133 2.64 -9.73 6.25
CA ALA A 133 3.95 -10.03 5.68
C ALA A 133 4.01 -9.91 4.14
N THR A 134 3.11 -9.16 3.53
CA THR A 134 3.16 -8.89 2.09
C THR A 134 4.49 -8.23 1.71
N ASN A 135 4.95 -8.48 0.50
CA ASN A 135 6.09 -7.79 -0.07
C ASN A 135 5.85 -7.51 -1.56
N VAL A 136 6.44 -6.43 -2.04
CA VAL A 136 6.43 -6.05 -3.45
C VAL A 136 7.86 -6.03 -3.94
N GLN A 137 8.12 -6.71 -5.04
CA GLN A 137 9.46 -6.82 -5.61
C GLN A 137 9.49 -6.18 -6.99
N PHE A 138 10.47 -5.31 -7.19
CA PHE A 138 10.75 -4.69 -8.47
C PHE A 138 12.13 -5.15 -8.95
N GLN A 139 12.20 -5.62 -10.19
CA GLN A 139 13.45 -6.13 -10.77
C GLN A 139 13.72 -5.44 -12.11
N ARG A 140 14.95 -4.98 -12.28
CA ARG A 140 15.47 -4.55 -13.57
C ARG A 140 16.05 -5.77 -14.29
N LYS A 141 15.62 -5.99 -15.51
CA LYS A 141 16.21 -6.98 -16.42
C LYS A 141 17.24 -6.35 -17.31
#